data_c863fa44d3a1d8a49969dea2f19dcc7c
#
_entry.id   c863fa44d3a1d8a49969dea2f19dcc7c
#
_cell.length_a   1.000
_cell.length_b   1.000
_cell.length_c   1.000
_cell.angle_alpha   90.00
_cell.angle_beta   90.00
_cell.angle_gamma   90.00
#
_symmetry.space_group_name_H-M   'P 1'
#
loop_
_entity.id
_entity.type
_entity.pdbx_description
1 polymer ?
#
loop_
_entity_poly.entity_id
_entity_poly.type
_entity_poly.pdbx_seq_one_letter_code
_entity_poly.pdbx_strand_id
1 'polypeptide(L)'
;EDHTPLTEKHDQHWAAFALSRLRPEQVAGSIIQAASLTAIDADSHILFRMTRVFQQGDFIKRYGDVGADEFYALGGTISQRLLMMNGELVHERIKDDLVSNAAARILATAPDDETVVQTTYLAVLSRQPTQEEVQYFAGLLAQNGGRSRKDKQEDLYWALLNSTEFSWNH
;
A
#
# COMPACT_ATOMS: atom_id res chain seq x y z
N GLU A 1 4.42 25.50 -15.74
CA GLU A 1 3.38 25.02 -14.81
C GLU A 1 3.28 26.01 -13.68
N ASP A 2 2.10 26.58 -13.51
CA ASP A 2 1.86 27.61 -12.49
C ASP A 2 1.63 26.92 -11.15
N HIS A 3 2.66 26.90 -10.31
CA HIS A 3 2.59 26.30 -8.96
C HIS A 3 1.90 27.27 -7.97
N THR A 4 0.66 27.63 -8.26
CA THR A 4 -0.15 28.41 -7.32
C THR A 4 -0.41 27.56 -6.07
N PRO A 5 -0.09 28.02 -4.86
CA PRO A 5 -0.33 27.26 -3.64
C PRO A 5 -1.83 26.99 -3.50
N LEU A 6 -2.16 25.74 -3.19
CA LEU A 6 -3.54 25.33 -2.89
C LEU A 6 -4.06 26.11 -1.69
N THR A 7 -5.24 26.71 -1.83
CA THR A 7 -5.89 27.50 -0.80
C THR A 7 -7.29 26.95 -0.52
N GLU A 8 -7.87 27.30 0.62
CA GLU A 8 -9.25 26.94 0.97
C GLU A 8 -10.28 27.30 -0.11
N LYS A 9 -10.00 28.32 -0.94
CA LYS A 9 -10.85 28.67 -2.08
C LYS A 9 -10.88 27.58 -3.15
N HIS A 10 -9.77 26.89 -3.37
CA HIS A 10 -9.72 25.80 -4.35
C HIS A 10 -10.59 24.62 -3.89
N ASP A 11 -10.58 24.30 -2.58
CA ASP A 11 -11.44 23.27 -2.00
C ASP A 11 -12.93 23.65 -2.10
N GLN A 12 -13.27 24.91 -1.76
CA GLN A 12 -14.64 25.41 -1.85
C GLN A 12 -15.22 25.35 -3.26
N HIS A 13 -14.38 25.55 -4.28
CA HIS A 13 -14.76 25.51 -5.70
C HIS A 13 -14.57 24.13 -6.34
N TRP A 14 -14.23 23.09 -5.57
CA TRP A 14 -13.96 21.74 -6.10
C TRP A 14 -12.83 21.70 -7.14
N ALA A 15 -11.97 22.71 -7.14
CA ALA A 15 -10.83 22.81 -8.04
C ALA A 15 -9.64 21.96 -7.53
N ALA A 16 -9.63 21.62 -6.27
CA ALA A 16 -8.72 20.70 -5.64
C ALA A 16 -9.46 19.91 -4.57
N PHE A 17 -9.04 18.67 -4.32
CA PHE A 17 -9.54 17.86 -3.21
C PHE A 17 -8.54 17.93 -2.07
N ALA A 18 -9.04 18.17 -0.85
CA ALA A 18 -8.21 18.11 0.34
C ALA A 18 -7.65 16.69 0.51
N LEU A 19 -6.36 16.59 0.80
CA LEU A 19 -5.75 15.33 1.18
C LEU A 19 -6.42 14.86 2.48
N SER A 20 -7.01 13.69 2.45
CA SER A 20 -7.59 13.06 3.63
C SER A 20 -6.95 11.70 3.89
N ARG A 21 -6.84 11.38 5.17
CA ARG A 21 -6.32 10.08 5.57
C ARG A 21 -7.35 9.00 5.33
N LEU A 22 -6.88 7.84 4.86
CA LEU A 22 -7.74 6.68 4.70
C LEU A 22 -8.23 6.16 6.06
N ARG A 23 -9.47 5.73 6.11
CA ARG A 23 -10.06 5.05 7.28
C ARG A 23 -9.42 3.68 7.50
N PRO A 24 -9.50 3.13 8.72
CA PRO A 24 -8.94 1.80 9.02
C PRO A 24 -9.40 0.71 8.06
N GLU A 25 -10.68 0.71 7.68
CA GLU A 25 -11.26 -0.25 6.74
C GLU A 25 -10.69 -0.09 5.32
N GLN A 26 -10.48 1.15 4.90
CA GLN A 26 -9.87 1.47 3.60
C GLN A 26 -8.42 1.03 3.57
N VAL A 27 -7.64 1.35 4.62
CA VAL A 27 -6.24 0.91 4.74
C VAL A 27 -6.15 -0.62 4.70
N ALA A 28 -6.95 -1.33 5.52
CA ALA A 28 -6.98 -2.79 5.53
C ALA A 28 -7.37 -3.36 4.16
N GLY A 29 -8.40 -2.79 3.54
CA GLY A 29 -8.85 -3.18 2.21
C GLY A 29 -7.77 -2.97 1.15
N SER A 30 -7.07 -1.85 1.19
CA SER A 30 -5.98 -1.52 0.26
C SER A 30 -4.78 -2.45 0.42
N ILE A 31 -4.39 -2.80 1.67
CA ILE A 31 -3.32 -3.77 1.93
C ILE A 31 -3.67 -5.13 1.32
N ILE A 32 -4.88 -5.62 1.60
CA ILE A 32 -5.33 -6.92 1.08
C ILE A 32 -5.37 -6.88 -0.46
N GLN A 33 -5.87 -5.81 -1.05
CA GLN A 33 -5.96 -5.67 -2.50
C GLN A 33 -4.58 -5.58 -3.15
N ALA A 34 -3.67 -4.79 -2.61
CA ALA A 34 -2.30 -4.62 -3.12
C ALA A 34 -1.50 -5.93 -3.08
N ALA A 35 -1.72 -6.75 -2.04
CA ALA A 35 -1.04 -8.04 -1.88
C ALA A 35 -1.71 -9.20 -2.64
N SER A 36 -2.94 -9.03 -3.12
CA SER A 36 -3.73 -10.09 -3.78
C SER A 36 -3.44 -10.18 -5.26
N LEU A 37 -3.45 -11.39 -5.81
CA LEU A 37 -3.26 -11.64 -7.25
C LEU A 37 -4.48 -11.26 -8.10
N THR A 38 -5.64 -11.23 -7.48
CA THR A 38 -6.92 -10.92 -8.14
C THR A 38 -7.67 -9.90 -7.32
N ALA A 39 -8.41 -9.02 -8.00
CA ALA A 39 -9.32 -8.11 -7.32
C ALA A 39 -10.37 -8.90 -6.54
N ILE A 40 -10.54 -8.55 -5.25
CA ILE A 40 -11.61 -9.12 -4.43
C ILE A 40 -12.77 -8.12 -4.45
N ASP A 41 -13.70 -8.34 -5.36
CA ASP A 41 -14.86 -7.48 -5.59
C ASP A 41 -16.18 -8.18 -5.19
N ALA A 42 -17.31 -7.57 -5.58
CA ALA A 42 -18.63 -8.10 -5.27
C ALA A 42 -18.92 -9.45 -5.92
N ASP A 43 -18.28 -9.75 -7.05
CA ASP A 43 -18.50 -10.99 -7.84
C ASP A 43 -17.52 -12.10 -7.40
N SER A 44 -16.57 -11.80 -6.50
CA SER A 44 -15.63 -12.79 -5.99
C SER A 44 -16.33 -13.87 -5.16
N HIS A 45 -15.80 -15.10 -5.20
CA HIS A 45 -16.36 -16.22 -4.46
C HIS A 45 -16.50 -15.91 -2.96
N ILE A 46 -17.63 -16.29 -2.37
CA ILE A 46 -18.01 -15.95 -1.00
C ILE A 46 -16.94 -16.26 0.05
N LEU A 47 -16.15 -17.32 -0.15
CA LEU A 47 -15.05 -17.70 0.74
C LEU A 47 -13.95 -16.61 0.77
N PHE A 48 -13.56 -16.06 -0.37
CA PHE A 48 -12.58 -14.97 -0.43
C PHE A 48 -13.09 -13.71 0.25
N ARG A 49 -14.37 -13.40 0.07
CA ARG A 49 -15.02 -12.26 0.74
C ARG A 49 -15.06 -12.46 2.26
N MET A 50 -15.40 -13.66 2.73
CA MET A 50 -15.41 -13.96 4.17
C MET A 50 -14.00 -13.87 4.77
N THR A 51 -12.99 -14.43 4.12
CA THR A 51 -11.59 -14.32 4.57
C THR A 51 -11.16 -12.86 4.70
N ARG A 52 -11.54 -12.01 3.73
CA ARG A 52 -11.30 -10.59 3.78
C ARG A 52 -11.93 -9.94 5.02
N VAL A 53 -13.21 -10.23 5.30
CA VAL A 53 -13.93 -9.66 6.45
C VAL A 53 -13.28 -10.04 7.79
N PHE A 54 -12.89 -11.31 7.95
CA PHE A 54 -12.22 -11.76 9.17
C PHE A 54 -10.86 -11.07 9.38
N GLN A 55 -10.05 -10.99 8.35
CA GLN A 55 -8.73 -10.35 8.44
C GLN A 55 -8.81 -8.84 8.67
N GLN A 56 -9.80 -8.18 8.06
CA GLN A 56 -10.06 -6.77 8.30
C GLN A 56 -10.50 -6.50 9.75
N GLY A 57 -11.32 -7.37 10.32
CA GLY A 57 -11.91 -7.15 11.65
C GLY A 57 -10.87 -6.98 12.76
N ASP A 58 -9.85 -7.82 12.79
CA ASP A 58 -8.78 -7.73 13.78
C ASP A 58 -7.87 -6.52 13.57
N PHE A 59 -7.56 -6.19 12.31
CA PHE A 59 -6.79 -5.01 11.98
C PHE A 59 -7.54 -3.72 12.38
N ILE A 60 -8.83 -3.62 12.04
CA ILE A 60 -9.67 -2.46 12.36
C ILE A 60 -9.73 -2.24 13.88
N LYS A 61 -9.94 -3.29 14.67
CA LYS A 61 -9.95 -3.21 16.13
C LYS A 61 -8.63 -2.71 16.71
N ARG A 62 -7.49 -3.13 16.15
CA ARG A 62 -6.15 -2.74 16.60
C ARG A 62 -5.72 -1.38 16.07
N TYR A 63 -6.09 -1.07 14.84
CA TYR A 63 -5.78 0.22 14.20
C TYR A 63 -6.53 1.37 14.87
N GLY A 64 -7.68 1.07 15.45
CA GLY A 64 -8.54 2.00 16.17
C GLY A 64 -9.59 2.65 15.26
N ASP A 65 -10.75 2.89 15.85
CA ASP A 65 -11.81 3.68 15.25
C ASP A 65 -11.45 5.16 15.40
N VAL A 66 -11.45 5.90 14.30
CA VAL A 66 -11.13 7.33 14.32
C VAL A 66 -12.28 8.14 14.95
N GLY A 67 -13.48 7.56 15.02
CA GLY A 67 -14.67 8.17 15.68
C GLY A 67 -14.95 9.59 15.21
N ALA A 68 -15.29 10.45 16.17
CA ALA A 68 -15.56 11.88 15.92
C ALA A 68 -14.30 12.68 15.52
N ASP A 69 -13.10 12.16 15.81
CA ASP A 69 -11.85 12.80 15.45
C ASP A 69 -11.48 12.62 13.97
N GLU A 70 -12.31 11.89 13.21
CA GLU A 70 -12.11 11.66 11.77
C GLU A 70 -11.93 12.97 10.98
N PHE A 71 -12.62 14.03 11.41
CA PHE A 71 -12.56 15.34 10.76
C PHE A 71 -11.40 16.23 11.24
N TYR A 72 -10.75 15.87 12.36
CA TYR A 72 -9.71 16.69 13.00
C TYR A 72 -8.34 16.02 13.02
N ALA A 73 -8.23 14.76 12.67
CA ALA A 73 -6.97 14.01 12.75
C ALA A 73 -6.01 14.39 11.62
N LEU A 74 -5.19 15.38 11.86
CA LEU A 74 -4.11 15.82 10.97
C LEU A 74 -2.94 14.82 10.86
N GLY A 75 -2.95 13.72 11.59
CA GLY A 75 -1.88 12.72 11.55
C GLY A 75 -2.26 11.42 12.21
N GLY A 76 -1.72 10.31 11.69
CA GLY A 76 -1.86 9.02 12.33
C GLY A 76 -1.17 8.97 13.68
N THR A 77 -1.73 8.21 14.61
CA THR A 77 -1.07 7.96 15.88
C THR A 77 0.18 7.11 15.69
N ILE A 78 1.15 7.24 16.62
CA ILE A 78 2.35 6.39 16.64
C ILE A 78 1.95 4.91 16.67
N SER A 79 0.92 4.56 17.44
CA SER A 79 0.39 3.20 17.53
C SER A 79 -0.09 2.65 16.19
N GLN A 80 -0.77 3.46 15.39
CA GLN A 80 -1.20 3.08 14.04
C GLN A 80 -0.02 2.87 13.09
N ARG A 81 1.00 3.71 13.16
CA ARG A 81 2.25 3.50 12.39
C ARG A 81 2.97 2.24 12.81
N LEU A 82 3.10 1.98 14.10
CA LEU A 82 3.71 0.76 14.61
C LEU A 82 2.93 -0.50 14.20
N LEU A 83 1.60 -0.42 14.16
CA LEU A 83 0.77 -1.53 13.68
C LEU A 83 0.98 -1.81 12.19
N MET A 84 1.10 -0.77 11.36
CA MET A 84 1.44 -0.94 9.94
C MET A 84 2.82 -1.56 9.76
N MET A 85 3.82 -1.12 10.51
CA MET A 85 5.19 -1.60 10.40
C MET A 85 5.38 -3.03 10.91
N ASN A 86 4.67 -3.41 11.99
CA ASN A 86 4.88 -4.69 12.70
C ASN A 86 3.62 -5.54 12.75
N GLY A 87 2.51 -5.09 12.15
CA GLY A 87 1.25 -5.80 12.21
C GLY A 87 1.27 -7.08 11.37
N GLU A 88 0.59 -8.09 11.90
CA GLU A 88 0.44 -9.40 11.28
C GLU A 88 -0.16 -9.30 9.86
N LEU A 89 -1.13 -8.40 9.66
CA LEU A 89 -1.77 -8.20 8.36
C LEU A 89 -0.77 -7.82 7.25
N VAL A 90 0.14 -6.87 7.51
CA VAL A 90 1.15 -6.46 6.53
C VAL A 90 2.20 -7.55 6.37
N HIS A 91 2.68 -8.11 7.48
CA HIS A 91 3.76 -9.09 7.49
C HIS A 91 3.35 -10.42 6.83
N GLU A 92 2.17 -10.94 7.12
CA GLU A 92 1.68 -12.18 6.51
C GLU A 92 1.34 -12.01 5.03
N ARG A 93 0.91 -10.81 4.61
CA ARG A 93 0.57 -10.55 3.20
C ARG A 93 1.77 -10.35 2.29
N ILE A 94 2.94 -10.06 2.84
CA ILE A 94 4.18 -9.92 2.08
C ILE A 94 4.93 -11.26 2.00
N LYS A 95 4.65 -12.19 2.92
CA LYS A 95 5.32 -13.50 2.98
C LYS A 95 4.99 -14.40 1.79
N ASP A 96 5.89 -15.28 1.59
CA ASP A 96 6.14 -16.24 0.54
C ASP A 96 4.99 -17.21 0.23
N ASP A 97 4.08 -16.79 -0.61
CA ASP A 97 3.15 -17.69 -1.28
C ASP A 97 2.97 -17.26 -2.73
N LEU A 98 3.63 -17.96 -3.65
CA LEU A 98 3.54 -17.73 -5.10
C LEU A 98 2.10 -17.80 -5.64
N VAL A 99 1.19 -18.45 -4.91
CA VAL A 99 -0.20 -18.63 -5.32
C VAL A 99 -1.08 -17.47 -4.86
N SER A 100 -0.78 -16.86 -3.71
CA SER A 100 -1.63 -15.83 -3.11
C SER A 100 -0.95 -14.46 -2.95
N ASN A 101 0.34 -14.34 -3.28
CA ASN A 101 1.11 -13.12 -3.05
C ASN A 101 1.52 -12.42 -4.35
N ALA A 102 1.03 -11.19 -4.54
CA ALA A 102 1.33 -10.37 -5.70
C ALA A 102 2.83 -10.06 -5.83
N ALA A 103 3.55 -9.82 -4.72
CA ALA A 103 4.97 -9.50 -4.73
C ALA A 103 5.81 -10.63 -5.34
N ALA A 104 5.57 -11.88 -4.89
CA ALA A 104 6.27 -13.05 -5.39
C ALA A 104 5.98 -13.28 -6.88
N ARG A 105 4.73 -13.06 -7.31
CA ARG A 105 4.34 -13.24 -8.70
C ARG A 105 4.93 -12.18 -9.62
N ILE A 106 4.93 -10.91 -9.20
CA ILE A 106 5.59 -9.83 -9.96
C ILE A 106 7.05 -10.17 -10.18
N LEU A 107 7.75 -10.59 -9.12
CA LEU A 107 9.16 -10.98 -9.20
C LEU A 107 9.41 -12.16 -10.15
N ALA A 108 8.49 -13.12 -10.20
CA ALA A 108 8.61 -14.31 -11.06
C ALA A 108 8.26 -14.04 -12.53
N THR A 109 7.40 -13.07 -12.82
CA THR A 109 6.88 -12.83 -14.17
C THR A 109 7.50 -11.63 -14.88
N ALA A 110 8.03 -10.66 -14.14
CA ALA A 110 8.65 -9.47 -14.72
C ALA A 110 9.99 -9.82 -15.42
N PRO A 111 10.24 -9.29 -16.62
CA PRO A 111 11.44 -9.60 -17.40
C PRO A 111 12.72 -9.02 -16.79
N ASP A 112 12.63 -7.90 -16.10
CA ASP A 112 13.75 -7.15 -15.52
C ASP A 112 13.36 -6.43 -14.22
N ASP A 113 14.36 -5.89 -13.52
CA ASP A 113 14.18 -5.23 -12.23
C ASP A 113 13.43 -3.90 -12.34
N GLU A 114 13.53 -3.18 -13.46
CA GLU A 114 12.77 -1.95 -13.67
C GLU A 114 11.28 -2.25 -13.78
N THR A 115 10.90 -3.30 -14.52
CA THR A 115 9.52 -3.77 -14.62
C THR A 115 8.98 -4.26 -13.27
N VAL A 116 9.82 -4.91 -12.44
CA VAL A 116 9.45 -5.27 -11.06
C VAL A 116 9.08 -4.04 -10.27
N VAL A 117 9.90 -3.00 -10.29
CA VAL A 117 9.66 -1.74 -9.58
C VAL A 117 8.38 -1.08 -10.07
N GLN A 118 8.25 -0.87 -11.39
CA GLN A 118 7.07 -0.22 -12.00
C GLN A 118 5.78 -0.95 -11.64
N THR A 119 5.76 -2.27 -11.77
CA THR A 119 4.58 -3.08 -11.46
C THR A 119 4.24 -3.05 -9.98
N THR A 120 5.25 -3.03 -9.10
CA THR A 120 5.06 -2.92 -7.65
C THR A 120 4.44 -1.58 -7.26
N TYR A 121 4.93 -0.47 -7.83
CA TYR A 121 4.35 0.86 -7.59
C TYR A 121 2.89 0.95 -8.06
N LEU A 122 2.59 0.40 -9.24
CA LEU A 122 1.22 0.33 -9.74
C LEU A 122 0.31 -0.51 -8.83
N ALA A 123 0.80 -1.65 -8.36
CA ALA A 123 0.02 -2.54 -7.49
C ALA A 123 -0.25 -1.95 -6.11
N VAL A 124 0.70 -1.20 -5.54
CA VAL A 124 0.61 -0.67 -4.17
C VAL A 124 0.07 0.76 -4.14
N LEU A 125 0.60 1.64 -4.98
CA LEU A 125 0.31 3.08 -4.96
C LEU A 125 -0.57 3.55 -6.12
N SER A 126 -0.91 2.67 -7.07
CA SER A 126 -1.72 2.98 -8.25
C SER A 126 -1.14 4.12 -9.13
N ARG A 127 0.17 4.37 -9.04
CA ARG A 127 0.90 5.32 -9.88
C ARG A 127 2.18 4.73 -10.45
N GLN A 128 2.69 5.37 -11.48
CA GLN A 128 4.03 5.07 -11.98
C GLN A 128 5.10 5.64 -11.02
N PRO A 129 6.21 4.92 -10.81
CA PRO A 129 7.36 5.49 -10.11
C PRO A 129 8.04 6.57 -10.95
N THR A 130 8.69 7.51 -10.30
CA THR A 130 9.59 8.45 -10.97
C THR A 130 10.83 7.72 -11.50
N GLN A 131 11.55 8.36 -12.43
CA GLN A 131 12.79 7.77 -12.96
C GLN A 131 13.85 7.54 -11.86
N GLU A 132 13.91 8.42 -10.87
CA GLU A 132 14.81 8.29 -9.73
C GLU A 132 14.43 7.11 -8.84
N GLU A 133 13.13 6.91 -8.57
CA GLU A 133 12.61 5.75 -7.82
C GLU A 133 12.94 4.44 -8.56
N VAL A 134 12.72 4.39 -9.88
CA VAL A 134 13.06 3.21 -10.68
C VAL A 134 14.54 2.89 -10.58
N GLN A 135 15.42 3.86 -10.82
CA GLN A 135 16.87 3.64 -10.78
C GLN A 135 17.34 3.18 -9.40
N TYR A 136 16.82 3.79 -8.34
CA TYR A 136 17.19 3.44 -6.98
C TYR A 136 16.78 2.01 -6.61
N PHE A 137 15.53 1.65 -6.81
CA PHE A 137 15.03 0.33 -6.40
C PHE A 137 15.47 -0.80 -7.33
N ALA A 138 15.56 -0.57 -8.64
CA ALA A 138 16.14 -1.54 -9.56
C ALA A 138 17.61 -1.79 -9.24
N GLY A 139 18.38 -0.75 -8.89
CA GLY A 139 19.75 -0.89 -8.41
C GLY A 139 19.85 -1.71 -7.13
N LEU A 140 18.94 -1.55 -6.18
CA LEU A 140 18.88 -2.38 -4.97
C LEU A 140 18.57 -3.84 -5.28
N LEU A 141 17.62 -4.11 -6.18
CA LEU A 141 17.26 -5.48 -6.60
C LEU A 141 18.44 -6.18 -7.27
N ALA A 142 19.18 -5.48 -8.13
CA ALA A 142 20.32 -6.01 -8.87
C ALA A 142 21.57 -6.26 -8.02
N GLN A 143 21.71 -5.65 -6.85
CA GLN A 143 22.90 -5.82 -6.00
C GLN A 143 23.12 -7.28 -5.59
N ASN A 144 24.30 -7.79 -5.81
CA ASN A 144 24.73 -9.11 -5.33
C ASN A 144 25.27 -8.98 -3.90
N GLY A 145 24.64 -9.65 -2.93
CA GLY A 145 25.19 -9.78 -1.57
C GLY A 145 24.13 -9.71 -0.46
N GLY A 146 24.29 -10.55 0.53
CA GLY A 146 23.61 -10.55 1.83
C GLY A 146 22.15 -10.99 1.82
N ARG A 147 21.29 -10.39 1.02
CA ARG A 147 19.85 -10.69 0.94
C ARG A 147 19.47 -11.20 -0.45
N SER A 148 18.50 -12.11 -0.50
CA SER A 148 17.99 -12.61 -1.77
C SER A 148 17.23 -11.52 -2.54
N ARG A 149 17.10 -11.65 -3.87
CA ARG A 149 16.29 -10.75 -4.71
C ARG A 149 14.82 -10.72 -4.24
N LYS A 150 14.35 -11.84 -3.73
CA LYS A 150 13.03 -11.99 -3.13
C LYS A 150 12.88 -11.15 -1.85
N ASP A 151 13.81 -11.27 -0.91
CA ASP A 151 13.77 -10.47 0.33
C ASP A 151 13.77 -8.97 0.04
N LYS A 152 14.51 -8.54 -0.98
CA LYS A 152 14.54 -7.13 -1.41
C LYS A 152 13.21 -6.68 -2.02
N GLN A 153 12.54 -7.54 -2.76
CA GLN A 153 11.20 -7.27 -3.27
C GLN A 153 10.17 -7.18 -2.15
N GLU A 154 10.25 -8.05 -1.15
CA GLU A 154 9.42 -7.97 0.05
C GLU A 154 9.67 -6.67 0.82
N ASP A 155 10.93 -6.24 0.93
CA ASP A 155 11.30 -4.94 1.53
C ASP A 155 10.70 -3.75 0.76
N LEU A 156 10.74 -3.79 -0.58
CA LEU A 156 10.13 -2.75 -1.42
C LEU A 156 8.62 -2.68 -1.18
N TYR A 157 7.93 -3.83 -1.19
CA TYR A 157 6.51 -3.89 -0.88
C TYR A 157 6.20 -3.33 0.51
N TRP A 158 6.96 -3.77 1.50
CA TRP A 158 6.81 -3.30 2.87
C TRP A 158 7.03 -1.78 2.98
N ALA A 159 8.06 -1.24 2.32
CA ALA A 159 8.35 0.18 2.32
C ALA A 159 7.21 1.01 1.71
N LEU A 160 6.65 0.56 0.58
CA LEU A 160 5.54 1.24 -0.08
C LEU A 160 4.25 1.20 0.74
N LEU A 161 3.89 0.04 1.30
CA LEU A 161 2.72 -0.11 2.18
C LEU A 161 2.82 0.76 3.44
N ASN A 162 4.05 1.00 3.92
CA ASN A 162 4.32 1.85 5.08
C ASN A 162 4.56 3.32 4.73
N SER A 163 4.52 3.69 3.46
CA SER A 163 4.67 5.08 3.03
C SER A 163 3.49 5.95 3.50
N THR A 164 3.74 7.24 3.63
CA THR A 164 2.66 8.21 3.89
C THR A 164 1.66 8.22 2.75
N GLU A 165 2.15 8.12 1.52
CA GLU A 165 1.37 8.11 0.31
C GLU A 165 0.29 7.00 0.32
N PHE A 166 0.64 5.78 0.75
CA PHE A 166 -0.31 4.68 0.86
C PHE A 166 -1.47 4.94 1.83
N SER A 167 -1.22 5.72 2.89
CA SER A 167 -2.20 5.98 3.95
C SER A 167 -3.11 7.18 3.70
N TRP A 168 -2.92 7.90 2.59
CA TRP A 168 -3.67 9.09 2.23
C TRP A 168 -4.27 8.95 0.83
N ASN A 169 -5.47 9.54 0.64
CA ASN A 169 -6.03 9.69 -0.69
C ASN A 169 -5.45 10.95 -1.35
N HIS A 170 -5.13 10.90 -2.61
CA HIS A 170 -4.67 12.00 -3.45
C HIS A 170 -5.13 11.80 -4.89
#